data_9b6704622b80165ea82b480eee1d4b46
#
_entry.id   9b6704622b80165ea82b480eee1d4b46
#
_cell.length_a   1.000
_cell.length_b   1.000
_cell.length_c   1.000
_cell.angle_alpha   90.00
_cell.angle_beta   90.00
_cell.angle_gamma   90.00
#
_symmetry.space_group_name_H-M   'P 1'
#
loop_
_entity.id
_entity.type
_entity.pdbx_description
1 polymer ?
#
loop_
_entity_poly.entity_id
_entity_poly.type
_entity_poly.pdbx_seq_one_letter_code
_entity_poly.pdbx_strand_id
1 'polypeptide(L)'
;MDITNIKSIKGFQFNGKETKIGSATTWTDIINENLPSCYDMLKACAKEVGSIQIQNLGTIGGNICNASPAADSIPCLLALDAKLELSSANNQRIIPIDEFILGSRKTKLKQGEILTSIIIPKEKENGSSSFRKIGARKYLVISISMVACRILISNNIIEDISISVGSCSEVAKRIFSIERQLIKKDINEDIFNQVDFSQLNEISPITDIRSTHVYRLKASQLLIKDVVKDAINKQEIAR
;
A
#
# COMPACT_ATOMS: atom_id res chain seq x y z
N MET A 1 22.27 -3.03 12.70
CA MET A 1 21.90 -4.23 13.49
C MET A 1 21.04 -5.08 12.58
N ASP A 2 21.37 -6.35 12.40
CA ASP A 2 20.53 -7.30 11.66
C ASP A 2 19.45 -7.87 12.60
N ILE A 3 18.17 -7.70 12.23
CA ILE A 3 17.00 -8.15 13.01
C ILE A 3 16.28 -9.33 12.35
N THR A 4 16.77 -9.83 11.21
CA THR A 4 16.07 -10.84 10.39
C THR A 4 15.91 -12.20 11.10
N ASN A 5 16.75 -12.50 12.09
CA ASN A 5 16.71 -13.74 12.86
C ASN A 5 15.85 -13.64 14.13
N ILE A 6 15.22 -12.51 14.43
CA ILE A 6 14.35 -12.34 15.60
C ILE A 6 12.98 -12.94 15.30
N LYS A 7 12.72 -14.14 15.79
CA LYS A 7 11.48 -14.89 15.50
C LYS A 7 10.21 -14.15 15.96
N SER A 8 10.26 -13.42 17.07
CA SER A 8 9.10 -12.70 17.63
C SER A 8 8.56 -11.56 16.79
N ILE A 9 9.35 -11.07 15.81
CA ILE A 9 8.95 -10.01 14.88
C ILE A 9 8.81 -10.52 13.44
N LYS A 10 8.54 -11.82 13.24
CA LYS A 10 8.33 -12.46 11.95
C LYS A 10 6.96 -13.14 11.88
N GLY A 11 6.36 -13.15 10.69
CA GLY A 11 5.10 -13.83 10.40
C GLY A 11 3.86 -12.96 10.72
N PHE A 12 2.72 -13.62 10.80
CA PHE A 12 1.42 -12.99 10.98
C PHE A 12 0.80 -13.43 12.31
N GLN A 13 0.11 -12.51 12.97
CA GLN A 13 -0.66 -12.76 14.18
C GLN A 13 -2.06 -12.17 14.01
N PHE A 14 -3.08 -13.02 14.14
CA PHE A 14 -4.49 -12.68 14.00
C PHE A 14 -5.16 -12.75 15.40
N ASN A 15 -5.62 -11.64 15.94
CA ASN A 15 -6.21 -11.60 17.29
C ASN A 15 -7.69 -11.19 17.31
N GLY A 16 -8.36 -11.16 16.16
CA GLY A 16 -9.78 -10.78 16.02
C GLY A 16 -10.06 -9.29 16.08
N LYS A 17 -9.14 -8.45 16.55
CA LYS A 17 -9.24 -6.98 16.57
C LYS A 17 -8.35 -6.33 15.51
N GLU A 18 -7.26 -6.97 15.18
CA GLU A 18 -6.24 -6.49 14.24
C GLU A 18 -5.40 -7.66 13.75
N THR A 19 -4.75 -7.48 12.61
CA THR A 19 -3.67 -8.35 12.15
C THR A 19 -2.34 -7.65 12.36
N LYS A 20 -1.41 -8.32 13.02
CA LYS A 20 -0.01 -7.89 13.12
C LYS A 20 0.86 -8.64 12.13
N ILE A 21 1.59 -7.90 11.30
CA ILE A 21 2.63 -8.42 10.41
C ILE A 21 3.97 -8.06 11.02
N GLY A 22 4.75 -9.05 11.40
CA GLY A 22 6.08 -8.82 11.95
C GLY A 22 6.99 -8.12 10.95
N SER A 23 7.80 -7.17 11.39
CA SER A 23 8.64 -6.36 10.50
C SER A 23 9.71 -7.16 9.75
N ALA A 24 10.15 -8.31 10.30
CA ALA A 24 11.09 -9.22 9.66
C ALA A 24 10.41 -10.26 8.72
N THR A 25 9.10 -10.12 8.46
CA THR A 25 8.38 -10.94 7.47
C THR A 25 8.88 -10.62 6.08
N THR A 26 9.29 -11.64 5.34
CA THR A 26 9.83 -11.48 3.98
C THR A 26 8.72 -11.33 2.95
N TRP A 27 9.06 -10.87 1.75
CA TRP A 27 8.08 -10.80 0.66
C TRP A 27 7.59 -12.18 0.27
N THR A 28 8.45 -13.21 0.31
CA THR A 28 8.07 -14.61 0.06
C THR A 28 7.08 -15.11 1.12
N ASP A 29 7.26 -14.76 2.40
CA ASP A 29 6.31 -15.09 3.45
C ASP A 29 4.93 -14.45 3.16
N ILE A 30 4.89 -13.19 2.75
CA ILE A 30 3.64 -12.47 2.41
C ILE A 30 2.95 -13.10 1.18
N ILE A 31 3.71 -13.46 0.14
CA ILE A 31 3.16 -14.09 -1.06
C ILE A 31 2.47 -15.42 -0.75
N ASN A 32 3.07 -16.20 0.13
CA ASN A 32 2.63 -17.58 0.44
C ASN A 32 1.58 -17.64 1.56
N GLU A 33 1.42 -16.58 2.37
CA GLU A 33 0.44 -16.58 3.46
C GLU A 33 -1.00 -16.61 2.93
N ASN A 34 -1.88 -17.31 3.63
CA ASN A 34 -3.32 -17.33 3.28
C ASN A 34 -4.01 -16.12 3.92
N LEU A 35 -4.13 -15.05 3.17
CA LEU A 35 -4.69 -13.76 3.62
C LEU A 35 -6.04 -13.49 2.95
N PRO A 36 -6.96 -12.76 3.60
CA PRO A 36 -8.18 -12.25 2.99
C PRO A 36 -7.91 -11.40 1.74
N SER A 37 -8.91 -11.27 0.86
CA SER A 37 -8.81 -10.56 -0.44
C SER A 37 -8.47 -9.07 -0.33
N CYS A 38 -8.70 -8.45 0.83
CA CYS A 38 -8.23 -7.09 1.10
C CYS A 38 -6.69 -6.95 1.11
N TYR A 39 -5.95 -8.07 1.24
CA TYR A 39 -4.49 -8.12 1.16
C TYR A 39 -3.95 -8.48 -0.23
N ASP A 40 -4.81 -8.77 -1.22
CA ASP A 40 -4.36 -9.14 -2.57
C ASP A 40 -3.44 -8.09 -3.19
N MET A 41 -3.69 -6.80 -2.93
CA MET A 41 -2.81 -5.72 -3.35
C MET A 41 -1.41 -5.82 -2.74
N LEU A 42 -1.29 -6.24 -1.46
CA LEU A 42 0.00 -6.40 -0.80
C LEU A 42 0.75 -7.63 -1.35
N LYS A 43 0.03 -8.73 -1.63
CA LYS A 43 0.60 -9.93 -2.28
C LYS A 43 1.02 -9.64 -3.72
N ALA A 44 0.22 -8.87 -4.49
CA ALA A 44 0.57 -8.43 -5.83
C ALA A 44 1.83 -7.54 -5.82
N CYS A 45 1.87 -6.58 -4.92
CA CYS A 45 3.03 -5.72 -4.69
C CYS A 45 4.29 -6.55 -4.34
N ALA A 46 4.17 -7.50 -3.41
CA ALA A 46 5.29 -8.35 -2.97
C ALA A 46 5.93 -9.13 -4.13
N LYS A 47 5.13 -9.61 -5.10
CA LYS A 47 5.61 -10.29 -6.31
C LYS A 47 6.39 -9.36 -7.26
N GLU A 48 6.18 -8.06 -7.17
CA GLU A 48 6.86 -7.05 -7.99
C GLU A 48 8.13 -6.48 -7.34
N VAL A 49 8.40 -6.82 -6.07
CA VAL A 49 9.60 -6.36 -5.36
C VAL A 49 10.81 -7.16 -5.79
N GLY A 50 11.64 -6.57 -6.62
CA GLY A 50 12.93 -7.14 -7.01
C GLY A 50 12.87 -8.53 -7.66
N SER A 51 13.93 -9.29 -7.49
CA SER A 51 14.02 -10.70 -7.91
C SER A 51 13.56 -11.63 -6.79
N ILE A 52 13.41 -12.93 -7.10
CA ILE A 52 13.05 -13.95 -6.10
C ILE A 52 14.07 -14.02 -4.95
N GLN A 53 15.34 -13.77 -5.22
CA GLN A 53 16.39 -13.71 -4.19
C GLN A 53 16.15 -12.53 -3.23
N ILE A 54 15.72 -11.39 -3.77
CA ILE A 54 15.35 -10.22 -2.96
C ILE A 54 14.06 -10.51 -2.18
N GLN A 55 13.08 -11.17 -2.79
CA GLN A 55 11.83 -11.55 -2.11
C GLN A 55 12.06 -12.50 -0.93
N ASN A 56 13.01 -13.40 -1.04
CA ASN A 56 13.37 -14.36 0.02
C ASN A 56 14.08 -13.71 1.21
N LEU A 57 14.76 -12.58 1.03
CA LEU A 57 15.59 -11.93 2.05
C LEU A 57 15.06 -10.56 2.48
N GLY A 58 14.49 -9.81 1.55
CA GLY A 58 13.92 -8.48 1.83
C GLY A 58 12.67 -8.57 2.68
N THR A 59 12.56 -7.68 3.66
CA THR A 59 11.45 -7.67 4.62
C THR A 59 10.56 -6.44 4.44
N ILE A 60 9.31 -6.56 4.83
CA ILE A 60 8.36 -5.45 4.80
C ILE A 60 8.82 -4.28 5.70
N GLY A 61 9.33 -4.57 6.89
CA GLY A 61 9.87 -3.56 7.79
C GLY A 61 11.10 -2.86 7.23
N GLY A 62 12.00 -3.61 6.57
CA GLY A 62 13.15 -3.03 5.87
C GLY A 62 12.75 -2.06 4.76
N ASN A 63 11.70 -2.39 3.99
CA ASN A 63 11.16 -1.53 2.94
C ASN A 63 10.59 -0.24 3.50
N ILE A 64 9.80 -0.32 4.60
CA ILE A 64 9.21 0.84 5.29
C ILE A 64 10.31 1.75 5.86
N CYS A 65 11.25 1.19 6.63
CA CYS A 65 12.32 1.96 7.26
C CYS A 65 13.30 2.58 6.25
N ASN A 66 13.48 1.95 5.10
CA ASN A 66 14.26 2.49 3.99
C ASN A 66 13.61 3.75 3.36
N ALA A 67 12.31 3.93 3.50
CA ALA A 67 11.53 5.11 3.11
C ALA A 67 11.85 5.61 1.68
N SER A 68 11.95 4.70 0.73
CA SER A 68 12.09 5.08 -0.69
C SER A 68 10.76 5.66 -1.20
N PRO A 69 10.76 6.77 -1.98
CA PRO A 69 9.56 7.24 -2.66
C PRO A 69 8.91 6.20 -3.57
N ALA A 70 9.70 5.25 -4.06
CA ALA A 70 9.27 4.14 -4.90
C ALA A 70 9.17 2.80 -4.14
N ALA A 71 8.89 2.85 -2.83
CA ALA A 71 8.62 1.66 -2.03
C ALA A 71 7.20 1.15 -2.34
N ASP A 72 7.10 0.06 -3.09
CA ASP A 72 5.83 -0.45 -3.65
C ASP A 72 4.79 -0.82 -2.57
N SER A 73 5.24 -1.22 -1.36
CA SER A 73 4.33 -1.60 -0.26
C SER A 73 3.63 -0.43 0.42
N ILE A 74 4.21 0.77 0.38
CA ILE A 74 3.66 1.92 1.14
C ILE A 74 2.24 2.27 0.69
N PRO A 75 1.90 2.37 -0.61
CA PRO A 75 0.51 2.56 -1.03
C PRO A 75 -0.44 1.47 -0.51
N CYS A 76 -0.03 0.20 -0.53
CA CYS A 76 -0.86 -0.89 -0.02
C CYS A 76 -1.15 -0.73 1.48
N LEU A 77 -0.13 -0.37 2.26
CA LEU A 77 -0.25 -0.18 3.69
C LEU A 77 -1.05 1.07 4.05
N LEU A 78 -0.94 2.15 3.27
CA LEU A 78 -1.78 3.33 3.40
C LEU A 78 -3.26 3.01 3.12
N ALA A 79 -3.55 2.19 2.09
CA ALA A 79 -4.91 1.78 1.78
C ALA A 79 -5.54 0.84 2.83
N LEU A 80 -4.70 0.21 3.67
CA LEU A 80 -5.11 -0.60 4.83
C LEU A 80 -5.13 0.19 6.14
N ASP A 81 -4.89 1.50 6.12
CA ASP A 81 -4.78 2.36 7.32
C ASP A 81 -3.79 1.78 8.36
N ALA A 82 -2.66 1.25 7.86
CA ALA A 82 -1.68 0.57 8.68
C ALA A 82 -1.07 1.48 9.73
N LYS A 83 -0.84 0.92 10.92
CA LYS A 83 -0.09 1.54 12.00
C LYS A 83 1.22 0.76 12.22
N LEU A 84 2.23 1.44 12.72
CA LEU A 84 3.56 0.89 12.94
C LEU A 84 3.85 0.84 14.43
N GLU A 85 4.24 -0.32 14.91
CA GLU A 85 4.68 -0.55 16.30
C GLU A 85 6.19 -0.41 16.37
N LEU A 86 6.65 0.57 17.12
CA LEU A 86 8.06 0.88 17.32
C LEU A 86 8.44 0.56 18.76
N SER A 87 9.53 -0.19 18.95
CA SER A 87 9.97 -0.61 20.27
C SER A 87 11.44 -0.23 20.50
N SER A 88 11.73 0.17 21.73
CA SER A 88 13.08 0.34 22.27
C SER A 88 13.23 -0.49 23.53
N ALA A 89 14.40 -0.45 24.19
CA ALA A 89 14.64 -1.17 25.43
C ALA A 89 13.62 -0.84 26.54
N ASN A 90 13.13 0.41 26.59
CA ASN A 90 12.32 0.90 27.72
C ASN A 90 10.95 1.43 27.29
N ASN A 91 10.62 1.44 26.00
CA ASN A 91 9.39 2.06 25.53
C ASN A 91 8.86 1.39 24.26
N GLN A 92 7.55 1.43 24.09
CA GLN A 92 6.83 1.01 22.91
C GLN A 92 5.83 2.09 22.53
N ARG A 93 5.69 2.36 21.23
CA ARG A 93 4.70 3.31 20.71
C ARG A 93 4.16 2.85 19.37
N ILE A 94 2.93 3.27 19.09
CA ILE A 94 2.26 3.02 17.81
C ILE A 94 2.09 4.36 17.11
N ILE A 95 2.35 4.38 15.79
CA ILE A 95 2.23 5.57 14.95
C ILE A 95 1.59 5.18 13.62
N PRO A 96 0.66 5.97 13.05
CA PRO A 96 0.16 5.77 11.69
C PRO A 96 1.29 5.81 10.67
N ILE A 97 1.18 5.00 9.60
CA ILE A 97 2.25 4.90 8.59
C ILE A 97 2.45 6.21 7.81
N ASP A 98 1.39 6.97 7.58
CA ASP A 98 1.44 8.28 6.92
C ASP A 98 2.16 9.35 7.74
N GLU A 99 2.18 9.18 9.07
CA GLU A 99 2.97 10.03 9.96
C GLU A 99 4.42 9.58 10.12
N PHE A 100 4.72 8.28 9.85
CA PHE A 100 6.06 7.72 10.07
C PHE A 100 7.05 8.14 8.99
N ILE A 101 6.63 8.16 7.73
CA ILE A 101 7.50 8.52 6.59
C ILE A 101 7.42 10.02 6.36
N LEU A 102 8.51 10.72 6.66
CA LEU A 102 8.59 12.18 6.59
C LEU A 102 9.03 12.70 5.22
N GLY A 103 9.67 11.87 4.42
CA GLY A 103 10.24 12.21 3.12
C GLY A 103 11.14 11.12 2.60
N SER A 104 11.79 11.37 1.47
CA SER A 104 12.73 10.41 0.87
C SER A 104 13.84 10.06 1.84
N ARG A 105 13.94 8.79 2.24
CA ARG A 105 14.93 8.26 3.20
C ARG A 105 14.85 8.91 4.61
N LYS A 106 13.69 9.46 4.96
CA LYS A 106 13.47 10.11 6.25
C LYS A 106 12.26 9.52 6.95
N THR A 107 12.44 9.10 8.21
CA THR A 107 11.38 8.51 9.03
C THR A 107 11.37 9.14 10.43
N LYS A 108 10.28 8.92 11.18
CA LYS A 108 10.18 9.26 12.61
C LYS A 108 10.82 8.21 13.54
N LEU A 109 11.61 7.26 13.02
CA LEU A 109 12.33 6.29 13.84
C LEU A 109 13.38 7.00 14.69
N LYS A 110 13.34 6.80 16.01
CA LYS A 110 14.28 7.41 16.94
C LYS A 110 15.50 6.51 17.15
N GLN A 111 16.58 7.08 17.64
CA GLN A 111 17.76 6.31 18.05
C GLN A 111 17.39 5.27 19.11
N GLY A 112 17.79 4.03 18.89
CA GLY A 112 17.49 2.90 19.78
C GLY A 112 16.11 2.27 19.58
N GLU A 113 15.26 2.80 18.67
CA GLU A 113 14.00 2.15 18.28
C GLU A 113 14.20 1.19 17.11
N ILE A 114 13.39 0.15 17.09
CA ILE A 114 13.19 -0.73 15.93
C ILE A 114 11.71 -0.78 15.60
N LEU A 115 11.39 -0.92 14.31
CA LEU A 115 10.05 -1.30 13.86
C LEU A 115 9.85 -2.78 14.16
N THR A 116 8.86 -3.12 14.97
CA THR A 116 8.59 -4.52 15.39
C THR A 116 7.45 -5.15 14.63
N SER A 117 6.37 -4.39 14.38
CA SER A 117 5.24 -4.90 13.62
C SER A 117 4.50 -3.80 12.83
N ILE A 118 3.77 -4.24 11.83
CA ILE A 118 2.78 -3.47 11.09
C ILE A 118 1.41 -3.97 11.54
N ILE A 119 0.56 -3.07 11.99
CA ILE A 119 -0.76 -3.35 12.54
C ILE A 119 -1.81 -2.92 11.53
N ILE A 120 -2.65 -3.87 11.10
CA ILE A 120 -3.78 -3.60 10.22
C ILE A 120 -5.06 -3.70 11.06
N PRO A 121 -5.87 -2.62 11.16
CA PRO A 121 -7.10 -2.63 11.93
C PRO A 121 -8.15 -3.54 11.28
N LYS A 122 -8.95 -4.24 12.10
CA LYS A 122 -9.92 -5.25 11.64
C LYS A 122 -10.97 -4.69 10.69
N GLU A 123 -11.39 -3.45 10.89
CA GLU A 123 -12.33 -2.77 10.01
C GLU A 123 -11.82 -2.58 8.57
N LYS A 124 -10.51 -2.70 8.33
CA LYS A 124 -9.88 -2.65 7.00
C LYS A 124 -9.62 -4.03 6.40
N GLU A 125 -9.90 -5.10 7.12
CA GLU A 125 -9.73 -6.47 6.65
C GLU A 125 -10.94 -7.02 5.87
N ASN A 126 -11.78 -6.14 5.35
CA ASN A 126 -12.96 -6.47 4.56
C ASN A 126 -12.81 -6.00 3.11
N GLY A 127 -13.61 -6.62 2.22
CA GLY A 127 -13.66 -6.26 0.81
C GLY A 127 -12.53 -6.88 0.00
N SER A 128 -12.32 -6.34 -1.17
CA SER A 128 -11.31 -6.75 -2.14
C SER A 128 -10.26 -5.67 -2.35
N SER A 129 -9.16 -6.02 -2.99
CA SER A 129 -8.11 -5.05 -3.28
C SER A 129 -7.36 -5.35 -4.57
N SER A 130 -6.72 -4.32 -5.12
CA SER A 130 -5.87 -4.42 -6.29
C SER A 130 -4.68 -3.48 -6.20
N PHE A 131 -3.59 -3.87 -6.84
CA PHE A 131 -2.36 -3.09 -6.98
C PHE A 131 -1.88 -3.17 -8.42
N ARG A 132 -1.48 -2.02 -8.97
CA ARG A 132 -0.81 -1.93 -10.26
C ARG A 132 0.30 -0.90 -10.22
N LYS A 133 1.35 -1.13 -11.01
CA LYS A 133 2.42 -0.16 -11.22
C LYS A 133 2.85 -0.07 -12.68
N ILE A 134 3.43 1.05 -13.02
CA ILE A 134 4.08 1.30 -14.31
C ILE A 134 5.55 1.60 -14.06
N GLY A 135 6.42 0.95 -14.82
CA GLY A 135 7.85 1.18 -14.89
C GLY A 135 8.33 1.22 -16.33
N ALA A 136 9.61 1.51 -16.55
CA ALA A 136 10.22 1.55 -17.89
C ALA A 136 10.32 0.17 -18.57
N ARG A 137 10.11 -0.92 -17.81
CA ARG A 137 10.09 -2.31 -18.28
C ARG A 137 9.16 -3.14 -17.38
N LYS A 138 8.86 -4.38 -17.78
CA LYS A 138 7.89 -5.24 -17.09
C LYS A 138 8.37 -5.71 -15.71
N TYR A 139 9.65 -6.03 -15.55
CA TYR A 139 10.21 -6.63 -14.33
C TYR A 139 11.42 -5.87 -13.82
N LEU A 140 11.73 -6.03 -12.53
CA LEU A 140 12.93 -5.49 -11.88
C LEU A 140 13.12 -3.99 -12.16
N VAL A 141 12.10 -3.21 -11.98
CA VAL A 141 12.08 -1.79 -12.34
C VAL A 141 11.63 -0.92 -11.18
N ILE A 142 12.21 0.26 -11.08
CA ILE A 142 11.73 1.31 -10.16
C ILE A 142 10.44 1.89 -10.74
N SER A 143 9.42 1.98 -9.91
CA SER A 143 8.09 2.45 -10.31
C SER A 143 8.11 3.92 -10.76
N ILE A 144 7.49 4.19 -11.90
CA ILE A 144 7.18 5.55 -12.39
C ILE A 144 5.94 6.07 -11.67
N SER A 145 4.92 5.22 -11.57
CA SER A 145 3.70 5.41 -10.78
C SER A 145 3.22 4.04 -10.30
N MET A 146 2.62 4.00 -9.13
CA MET A 146 1.99 2.81 -8.58
C MET A 146 0.77 3.21 -7.77
N VAL A 147 -0.26 2.37 -7.83
CA VAL A 147 -1.54 2.62 -7.16
C VAL A 147 -2.01 1.34 -6.47
N ALA A 148 -2.47 1.51 -5.25
CA ALA A 148 -3.18 0.49 -4.49
C ALA A 148 -4.61 0.95 -4.20
N CYS A 149 -5.57 0.03 -4.28
CA CYS A 149 -6.96 0.26 -3.94
C CYS A 149 -7.49 -0.89 -3.10
N ARG A 150 -8.18 -0.56 -2.03
CA ARG A 150 -9.07 -1.46 -1.29
C ARG A 150 -10.49 -0.94 -1.39
N ILE A 151 -11.48 -1.82 -1.59
CA ILE A 151 -12.89 -1.45 -1.73
C ILE A 151 -13.78 -2.43 -0.95
N LEU A 152 -14.81 -1.90 -0.32
CA LEU A 152 -15.90 -2.66 0.29
C LEU A 152 -17.20 -2.28 -0.41
N ILE A 153 -17.89 -3.27 -0.97
CA ILE A 153 -19.16 -3.10 -1.69
C ILE A 153 -20.23 -3.91 -0.98
N SER A 154 -21.37 -3.28 -0.75
CA SER A 154 -22.59 -3.93 -0.25
C SER A 154 -23.78 -3.48 -1.10
N ASN A 155 -24.61 -4.43 -1.55
CA ASN A 155 -25.77 -4.16 -2.39
C ASN A 155 -25.46 -3.27 -3.62
N ASN A 156 -24.34 -3.54 -4.29
CA ASN A 156 -23.81 -2.79 -5.42
C ASN A 156 -23.42 -1.33 -5.12
N ILE A 157 -23.38 -0.94 -3.86
CA ILE A 157 -22.97 0.39 -3.42
C ILE A 157 -21.58 0.31 -2.78
N ILE A 158 -20.72 1.25 -3.13
CA ILE A 158 -19.39 1.40 -2.51
C ILE A 158 -19.59 1.94 -1.08
N GLU A 159 -19.37 1.07 -0.08
CA GLU A 159 -19.47 1.43 1.34
C GLU A 159 -18.19 2.04 1.89
N ASP A 160 -17.04 1.53 1.48
CA ASP A 160 -15.72 2.06 1.86
C ASP A 160 -14.74 1.86 0.71
N ILE A 161 -13.88 2.84 0.50
CA ILE A 161 -12.82 2.78 -0.50
C ILE A 161 -11.60 3.50 0.01
N SER A 162 -10.44 2.92 -0.27
CA SER A 162 -9.13 3.46 0.07
C SER A 162 -8.24 3.41 -1.17
N ILE A 163 -7.78 4.57 -1.64
CA ILE A 163 -6.93 4.68 -2.84
C ILE A 163 -5.64 5.39 -2.45
N SER A 164 -4.49 4.83 -2.81
CA SER A 164 -3.21 5.47 -2.57
C SER A 164 -2.25 5.37 -3.74
N VAL A 165 -1.49 6.43 -3.95
CA VAL A 165 -0.54 6.58 -5.06
C VAL A 165 0.88 6.72 -4.51
N GLY A 166 1.81 5.97 -5.07
CA GLY A 166 3.24 6.07 -4.79
C GLY A 166 4.05 6.47 -6.01
N SER A 167 5.30 6.83 -5.81
CA SER A 167 6.25 7.33 -6.82
C SER A 167 5.86 8.66 -7.47
N CYS A 168 4.76 9.28 -7.08
CA CYS A 168 4.25 10.53 -7.64
C CYS A 168 4.25 11.69 -6.63
N SER A 169 4.99 11.55 -5.54
CA SER A 169 5.29 12.57 -4.54
C SER A 169 6.52 12.14 -3.75
N GLU A 170 7.05 12.98 -2.88
CA GLU A 170 8.17 12.65 -2.01
C GLU A 170 7.85 11.44 -1.10
N VAL A 171 6.59 11.33 -0.68
CA VAL A 171 6.01 10.16 0.03
C VAL A 171 4.73 9.74 -0.66
N ALA A 172 4.36 8.45 -0.56
CA ALA A 172 3.08 7.96 -1.06
C ALA A 172 1.91 8.67 -0.36
N LYS A 173 0.80 8.87 -1.08
CA LYS A 173 -0.36 9.66 -0.61
C LYS A 173 -1.66 8.90 -0.77
N ARG A 174 -2.56 9.04 0.20
CA ARG A 174 -3.99 8.71 0.05
C ARG A 174 -4.65 9.76 -0.85
N ILE A 175 -5.61 9.34 -1.66
CA ILE A 175 -6.31 10.19 -2.63
C ILE A 175 -7.75 10.41 -2.17
N PHE A 176 -7.89 11.11 -1.06
CA PHE A 176 -9.18 11.40 -0.45
C PHE A 176 -10.13 12.16 -1.37
N SER A 177 -9.61 12.98 -2.29
CA SER A 177 -10.42 13.71 -3.28
C SER A 177 -11.22 12.77 -4.19
N ILE A 178 -10.62 11.65 -4.62
CA ILE A 178 -11.27 10.63 -5.46
C ILE A 178 -12.12 9.69 -4.61
N GLU A 179 -11.62 9.27 -3.43
CA GLU A 179 -12.37 8.38 -2.52
C GLU A 179 -13.75 8.97 -2.18
N ARG A 180 -13.81 10.26 -1.82
CA ARG A 180 -15.08 10.96 -1.51
C ARG A 180 -16.06 11.01 -2.67
N GLN A 181 -15.58 11.04 -3.90
CA GLN A 181 -16.43 11.04 -5.09
C GLN A 181 -17.00 9.65 -5.41
N LEU A 182 -16.31 8.58 -4.99
CA LEU A 182 -16.69 7.19 -5.25
C LEU A 182 -17.55 6.58 -4.15
N ILE A 183 -17.40 7.00 -2.88
CA ILE A 183 -18.23 6.50 -1.76
C ILE A 183 -19.70 6.73 -2.05
N LYS A 184 -20.54 5.72 -1.75
CA LYS A 184 -22.01 5.68 -1.98
C LYS A 184 -22.42 5.68 -3.46
N LYS A 185 -21.49 5.48 -4.39
CA LYS A 185 -21.84 5.27 -5.81
C LYS A 185 -22.24 3.82 -6.07
N ASP A 186 -23.17 3.65 -7.01
CA ASP A 186 -23.56 2.35 -7.55
C ASP A 186 -22.51 1.86 -8.57
N ILE A 187 -22.07 0.61 -8.43
CA ILE A 187 -21.04 0.01 -9.32
C ILE A 187 -21.56 -0.47 -10.66
N ASN A 188 -22.89 -0.53 -10.87
CA ASN A 188 -23.51 -0.96 -12.14
C ASN A 188 -23.33 0.06 -13.26
N GLU A 189 -23.01 1.30 -12.95
CA GLU A 189 -22.77 2.36 -13.93
C GLU A 189 -21.27 2.56 -14.13
N ASP A 190 -20.91 3.28 -15.18
CA ASP A 190 -19.53 3.75 -15.34
C ASP A 190 -19.25 4.88 -14.31
N ILE A 191 -18.88 4.43 -13.10
CA ILE A 191 -18.63 5.30 -11.95
C ILE A 191 -17.60 6.38 -12.22
N PHE A 192 -16.74 6.20 -13.24
CA PHE A 192 -15.69 7.18 -13.57
C PHE A 192 -16.16 8.32 -14.45
N ASN A 193 -17.33 8.25 -15.09
CA ASN A 193 -17.90 9.36 -15.86
C ASN A 193 -18.22 10.58 -14.98
N GLN A 194 -18.40 10.37 -13.67
CA GLN A 194 -18.74 11.39 -12.69
C GLN A 194 -17.55 11.78 -11.79
N VAL A 195 -16.36 11.20 -12.01
CA VAL A 195 -15.17 11.47 -11.21
C VAL A 195 -14.31 12.55 -11.85
N ASP A 196 -14.14 13.65 -11.13
CA ASP A 196 -13.25 14.73 -11.54
C ASP A 196 -11.80 14.45 -11.14
N PHE A 197 -11.01 13.97 -12.08
CA PHE A 197 -9.59 13.71 -11.89
C PHE A 197 -8.72 14.95 -11.90
N SER A 198 -9.26 16.15 -12.17
CA SER A 198 -8.52 17.42 -12.05
C SER A 198 -8.17 17.73 -10.59
N GLN A 199 -8.88 17.12 -9.65
CA GLN A 199 -8.72 17.31 -8.20
C GLN A 199 -7.65 16.41 -7.55
N LEU A 200 -6.78 15.78 -8.34
CA LEU A 200 -5.63 15.00 -7.82
C LEU A 200 -4.53 15.93 -7.25
N ASN A 201 -4.90 16.77 -6.27
CA ASN A 201 -4.00 17.75 -5.66
C ASN A 201 -3.11 17.16 -4.55
N GLU A 202 -3.39 15.93 -4.12
CA GLU A 202 -2.63 15.25 -3.07
C GLU A 202 -1.25 14.79 -3.56
N ILE A 203 -1.07 14.60 -4.88
CA ILE A 203 0.20 14.18 -5.46
C ILE A 203 0.92 15.34 -6.16
N SER A 204 2.25 15.32 -6.07
CA SER A 204 3.14 16.33 -6.65
C SER A 204 4.31 15.63 -7.38
N PRO A 205 4.05 15.06 -8.56
CA PRO A 205 5.05 14.29 -9.28
C PRO A 205 6.16 15.18 -9.84
N ILE A 206 7.39 14.67 -9.79
CA ILE A 206 8.57 15.34 -10.36
C ILE A 206 8.86 14.85 -11.78
N THR A 207 9.60 15.63 -12.54
CA THR A 207 10.26 15.21 -13.77
C THR A 207 11.68 14.73 -13.44
N ASP A 208 12.01 13.49 -13.81
CA ASP A 208 13.34 12.91 -13.67
C ASP A 208 13.72 12.10 -14.91
N ILE A 209 14.86 11.39 -14.86
CA ILE A 209 15.34 10.55 -15.97
C ILE A 209 14.39 9.40 -16.34
N ARG A 210 13.43 9.06 -15.48
CA ARG A 210 12.47 7.96 -15.71
C ARG A 210 11.21 8.43 -16.40
N SER A 211 10.74 9.66 -16.10
CA SER A 211 9.49 10.16 -16.65
C SER A 211 9.26 11.63 -16.34
N THR A 212 8.40 12.27 -17.13
CA THR A 212 7.91 13.63 -16.87
C THR A 212 6.81 13.66 -15.82
N HIS A 213 6.64 14.80 -15.13
CA HIS A 213 5.53 14.98 -14.19
C HIS A 213 4.16 14.81 -14.85
N VAL A 214 3.99 15.28 -16.08
CA VAL A 214 2.74 15.13 -16.85
C VAL A 214 2.40 13.67 -17.11
N TYR A 215 3.39 12.88 -17.53
CA TYR A 215 3.18 11.43 -17.74
C TYR A 215 2.82 10.72 -16.44
N ARG A 216 3.53 11.01 -15.32
CA ARG A 216 3.25 10.42 -14.01
C ARG A 216 1.82 10.71 -13.55
N LEU A 217 1.35 11.96 -13.73
CA LEU A 217 -0.02 12.35 -13.39
C LEU A 217 -1.05 11.57 -14.22
N LYS A 218 -0.90 11.55 -15.55
CA LYS A 218 -1.79 10.79 -16.45
C LYS A 218 -1.77 9.29 -16.15
N ALA A 219 -0.59 8.72 -15.93
CA ALA A 219 -0.44 7.33 -15.56
C ALA A 219 -1.15 7.00 -14.25
N SER A 220 -1.04 7.88 -13.23
CA SER A 220 -1.75 7.70 -11.96
C SER A 220 -3.27 7.70 -12.14
N GLN A 221 -3.82 8.59 -12.96
CA GLN A 221 -5.25 8.65 -13.27
C GLN A 221 -5.75 7.35 -13.92
N LEU A 222 -5.00 6.82 -14.89
CA LEU A 222 -5.35 5.55 -15.55
C LEU A 222 -5.23 4.37 -14.58
N LEU A 223 -4.14 4.30 -13.81
CA LEU A 223 -3.95 3.25 -12.83
C LEU A 223 -5.02 3.26 -11.73
N ILE A 224 -5.49 4.43 -11.29
CA ILE A 224 -6.60 4.52 -10.32
C ILE A 224 -7.86 3.86 -10.90
N LYS A 225 -8.21 4.19 -12.15
CA LYS A 225 -9.37 3.56 -12.82
C LYS A 225 -9.22 2.04 -12.90
N ASP A 226 -8.05 1.57 -13.31
CA ASP A 226 -7.76 0.15 -13.47
C ASP A 226 -7.83 -0.61 -12.14
N VAL A 227 -7.18 -0.12 -11.07
CA VAL A 227 -7.18 -0.83 -9.78
C VAL A 227 -8.55 -0.83 -9.11
N VAL A 228 -9.35 0.23 -9.29
CA VAL A 228 -10.72 0.28 -8.77
C VAL A 228 -11.60 -0.71 -9.51
N LYS A 229 -11.55 -0.75 -10.85
CA LYS A 229 -12.28 -1.76 -11.67
C LYS A 229 -11.87 -3.18 -11.30
N ASP A 230 -10.57 -3.45 -11.19
CA ASP A 230 -10.08 -4.77 -10.77
C ASP A 230 -10.59 -5.17 -9.38
N ALA A 231 -10.59 -4.24 -8.43
CA ALA A 231 -11.06 -4.51 -7.08
C ALA A 231 -12.58 -4.77 -7.04
N ILE A 232 -13.38 -4.03 -7.81
CA ILE A 232 -14.82 -4.28 -7.98
C ILE A 232 -15.04 -5.70 -8.51
N ASN A 233 -14.43 -6.05 -9.65
CA ASN A 233 -14.58 -7.34 -10.28
C ASN A 233 -14.23 -8.51 -9.35
N LYS A 234 -13.17 -8.37 -8.55
CA LYS A 234 -12.76 -9.40 -7.57
C LYS A 234 -13.81 -9.62 -6.49
N GLN A 235 -14.47 -8.57 -6.03
CA GLN A 235 -15.49 -8.69 -5.00
C GLN A 235 -16.79 -9.30 -5.55
N GLU A 236 -17.14 -9.07 -6.80
CA GLU A 236 -18.28 -9.71 -7.47
C GLU A 236 -18.07 -11.22 -7.63
N ILE A 237 -16.84 -11.65 -7.99
CA ILE A 237 -16.51 -13.08 -8.15
C ILE A 237 -16.53 -13.83 -6.80
N ALA A 238 -16.25 -13.14 -5.71
CA ALA A 238 -16.19 -13.72 -4.36
C ALA A 238 -17.57 -13.84 -3.67
N ARG A 239 -18.64 -13.32 -4.29
CA ARG A 239 -20.04 -13.45 -3.85
C ARG A 239 -20.67 -14.71 -4.40
#